data_463e69f679bd974ff6828b59b160a233
#
_entry.id   463e69f679bd974ff6828b59b160a233
#
_cell.length_a   1.000
_cell.length_b   1.000
_cell.length_c   1.000
_cell.angle_alpha   90.00
_cell.angle_beta   90.00
_cell.angle_gamma   90.00
#
_symmetry.space_group_name_H-M   'P 1'
#
loop_
_entity.id
_entity.type
_entity.pdbx_description
1 polymer ?
#
loop_
_entity_poly.entity_id
_entity_poly.type
_entity_poly.pdbx_seq_one_letter_code
_entity_poly.pdbx_strand_id
1 'polypeptide(L)'
;MEDIQSHKDYRNIDIDQVGVKGIRYPITVLDKDLGEQQTVAKINMYVNLPRYGEQQTVAKINMYVNLPRYYKGTHMSRFVEILNEHSHRVSLQNFSEILEEMKLRLNAQSAHMEITFPYFINKTAPVSGSQGLMEYKCTFRGSLNERTDLVVAIQVPVSTLCPCSKEISDFGAHNQRGEVRVQLRFKKFVWIEDIIKLVEASASSDVYSVLKREDEKYVTERAYNNPMFVEDIVRDIAMKLNKDRNITWFSVEAENFESIHNHNAYAYIEKHKNS
;
A
#
# COMPACT_ATOMS: atom_id res chain seq x y z
N MET A 1 -4.62 -18.34 39.15
CA MET A 1 -4.89 -19.17 37.96
C MET A 1 -3.55 -19.43 37.29
N GLU A 2 -3.18 -20.70 37.10
CA GLU A 2 -1.88 -21.06 36.56
C GLU A 2 -1.83 -20.71 35.05
N ASP A 3 -0.76 -20.03 34.60
CA ASP A 3 -0.60 -19.60 33.20
C ASP A 3 -0.10 -20.78 32.34
N ILE A 4 -1.04 -21.51 31.76
CA ILE A 4 -0.76 -22.70 30.92
C ILE A 4 0.11 -22.38 29.69
N GLN A 5 0.10 -21.15 29.21
CA GLN A 5 0.86 -20.73 28.02
C GLN A 5 2.36 -20.68 28.31
N SER A 6 2.75 -20.37 29.54
CA SER A 6 4.13 -20.36 30.00
C SER A 6 4.70 -21.75 30.32
N HIS A 7 3.88 -22.80 30.27
CA HIS A 7 4.33 -24.17 30.52
C HIS A 7 5.32 -24.63 29.43
N LYS A 8 6.23 -25.52 29.80
CA LYS A 8 7.16 -26.14 28.88
C LYS A 8 6.45 -27.03 27.86
N ASP A 9 6.79 -26.88 26.59
CA ASP A 9 6.39 -27.82 25.56
C ASP A 9 7.46 -28.93 25.40
N TYR A 10 7.01 -30.18 25.36
CA TYR A 10 7.88 -31.35 25.26
C TYR A 10 8.29 -31.66 23.81
N ARG A 11 7.61 -31.13 22.82
CA ARG A 11 7.84 -31.38 21.39
C ARG A 11 9.12 -30.73 20.88
N ASN A 12 9.62 -29.69 21.54
CA ASN A 12 10.88 -29.01 21.27
C ASN A 12 10.98 -28.45 19.82
N ILE A 13 9.90 -27.88 19.31
CA ILE A 13 9.79 -27.29 17.98
C ILE A 13 9.48 -25.79 18.13
N ASP A 14 10.30 -24.95 17.48
CA ASP A 14 10.03 -23.51 17.39
C ASP A 14 8.87 -23.25 16.43
N ILE A 15 8.06 -22.22 16.71
CA ILE A 15 7.03 -21.72 15.80
C ILE A 15 7.47 -20.36 15.26
N ASP A 16 7.60 -20.25 13.94
CA ASP A 16 8.06 -19.03 13.28
C ASP A 16 7.11 -17.86 13.45
N GLN A 17 5.79 -18.11 13.40
CA GLN A 17 4.78 -17.07 13.55
C GLN A 17 3.56 -17.59 14.32
N VAL A 18 3.24 -16.94 15.42
CA VAL A 18 2.01 -17.12 16.19
C VAL A 18 1.43 -15.75 16.56
N GLY A 19 0.12 -15.57 16.46
CA GLY A 19 -0.47 -14.27 16.75
C GLY A 19 -1.92 -14.15 16.33
N VAL A 20 -2.38 -12.93 16.10
CA VAL A 20 -3.74 -12.58 15.74
C VAL A 20 -3.84 -12.14 14.27
N LYS A 21 -4.93 -12.52 13.60
CA LYS A 21 -5.14 -12.24 12.18
C LYS A 21 -6.53 -11.67 11.92
N GLY A 22 -6.58 -10.67 11.05
CA GLY A 22 -7.85 -10.14 10.55
C GLY A 22 -8.56 -9.20 11.52
N ILE A 23 -7.86 -8.59 12.48
CA ILE A 23 -8.43 -7.57 13.35
C ILE A 23 -8.83 -6.38 12.48
N ARG A 24 -10.09 -5.93 12.59
CA ARG A 24 -10.54 -4.68 11.96
C ARG A 24 -10.41 -3.55 12.97
N TYR A 25 -9.65 -2.53 12.62
CA TYR A 25 -9.29 -1.48 13.54
C TYR A 25 -9.30 -0.10 12.86
N PRO A 26 -9.87 0.95 13.50
CA PRO A 26 -9.77 2.31 12.98
C PRO A 26 -8.33 2.82 13.10
N ILE A 27 -7.82 3.38 12.02
CA ILE A 27 -6.49 4.00 11.97
C ILE A 27 -6.56 5.39 11.35
N THR A 28 -5.55 6.21 11.63
CA THR A 28 -5.34 7.52 11.01
C THR A 28 -4.12 7.44 10.11
N VAL A 29 -4.24 7.87 8.87
CA VAL A 29 -3.17 7.91 7.87
C VAL A 29 -2.91 9.35 7.47
N LEU A 30 -1.63 9.71 7.30
CA LEU A 30 -1.27 11.03 6.80
C LEU A 30 -1.72 11.18 5.34
N ASP A 31 -2.27 12.34 5.02
CA ASP A 31 -2.78 12.71 3.72
C ASP A 31 -2.10 14.01 3.27
N LYS A 32 -1.43 13.98 2.11
CA LYS A 32 -0.68 15.09 1.58
C LYS A 32 -1.58 16.22 1.10
N ASP A 33 -2.68 15.86 0.45
CA ASP A 33 -3.55 16.82 -0.24
C ASP A 33 -4.59 17.45 0.72
N LEU A 34 -5.06 16.73 1.75
CA LEU A 34 -5.97 17.26 2.77
C LEU A 34 -5.33 18.32 3.69
N GLY A 35 -4.01 18.32 3.82
CA GLY A 35 -3.28 19.31 4.61
C GLY A 35 -3.42 20.75 4.13
N GLU A 36 -3.69 20.95 2.85
CA GLU A 36 -3.88 22.27 2.24
C GLU A 36 -5.31 22.80 2.37
N GLN A 37 -6.31 21.95 2.56
CA GLN A 37 -7.74 22.33 2.54
C GLN A 37 -8.36 22.58 3.92
N GLN A 38 -7.80 22.09 5.01
CA GLN A 38 -8.39 22.20 6.37
C GLN A 38 -7.86 23.37 7.22
N THR A 39 -7.29 24.40 6.62
CA THR A 39 -6.69 25.54 7.36
C THR A 39 -7.72 26.52 7.93
N VAL A 40 -9.03 26.27 7.85
CA VAL A 40 -10.07 27.24 8.25
C VAL A 40 -10.76 26.94 9.59
N ALA A 41 -10.57 25.80 10.22
CA ALA A 41 -11.24 25.51 11.48
C ALA A 41 -10.45 24.65 12.46
N LYS A 42 -9.48 25.23 13.15
CA LYS A 42 -9.21 25.09 14.59
C LYS A 42 -8.00 25.91 15.01
N ILE A 43 -8.28 27.02 15.65
CA ILE A 43 -7.33 27.89 16.33
C ILE A 43 -6.87 27.22 17.62
N ASN A 44 -5.55 27.36 17.86
CA ASN A 44 -4.79 27.22 19.11
C ASN A 44 -4.19 25.84 19.43
N MET A 45 -2.96 25.61 19.06
CA MET A 45 -1.76 25.74 19.88
C MET A 45 -0.50 25.28 19.11
N TYR A 46 0.50 26.10 19.22
CA TYR A 46 1.88 26.08 18.75
C TYR A 46 2.56 24.70 18.58
N VAL A 47 2.99 24.38 17.35
CA VAL A 47 4.35 23.98 16.95
C VAL A 47 4.41 24.08 15.42
N ASN A 48 5.48 24.69 14.85
CA ASN A 48 5.75 24.76 13.41
C ASN A 48 6.12 23.37 12.86
N LEU A 49 5.12 22.54 12.60
CA LEU A 49 5.25 21.35 11.76
C LEU A 49 4.49 21.62 10.45
N PRO A 50 5.00 21.15 9.30
CA PRO A 50 4.22 21.20 8.07
C PRO A 50 2.88 20.49 8.34
N ARG A 51 1.78 21.18 8.09
CA ARG A 51 0.43 20.70 8.38
C ARG A 51 0.04 19.71 7.30
N TYR A 52 0.20 18.44 7.57
CA TYR A 52 -0.38 17.37 6.77
C TYR A 52 -1.81 17.11 7.26
N GLY A 53 -2.71 16.78 6.34
CA GLY A 53 -4.03 16.28 6.68
C GLY A 53 -3.97 14.87 7.22
N GLU A 54 -5.06 14.42 7.80
CA GLU A 54 -5.23 13.06 8.32
C GLU A 54 -6.50 12.46 7.74
N GLN A 55 -6.39 11.23 7.23
CA GLN A 55 -7.52 10.45 6.77
C GLN A 55 -7.80 9.33 7.78
N GLN A 56 -9.05 9.26 8.28
CA GLN A 56 -9.51 8.14 9.09
C GLN A 56 -10.04 7.02 8.21
N THR A 57 -9.61 5.81 8.46
CA THR A 57 -10.02 4.63 7.71
C THR A 57 -10.07 3.40 8.61
N VAL A 58 -10.60 2.29 8.10
CA VAL A 58 -10.64 1.00 8.81
C VAL A 58 -9.63 0.06 8.19
N ALA A 59 -8.64 -0.33 8.97
CA ALA A 59 -7.61 -1.26 8.56
C ALA A 59 -7.94 -2.70 8.96
N LYS A 60 -7.43 -3.64 8.17
CA LYS A 60 -7.28 -5.04 8.54
C LYS A 60 -5.85 -5.27 9.01
N ILE A 61 -5.68 -5.69 10.27
CA ILE A 61 -4.39 -5.84 10.92
C ILE A 61 -4.11 -7.32 11.22
N ASN A 62 -2.90 -7.75 10.91
CA ASN A 62 -2.34 -9.03 11.28
C ASN A 62 -1.08 -8.79 12.12
N MET A 63 -0.94 -9.48 13.24
CA MET A 63 0.19 -9.33 14.16
C MET A 63 0.71 -10.71 14.58
N TYR A 64 2.01 -10.92 14.47
CA TYR A 64 2.65 -12.21 14.76
C TYR A 64 3.98 -11.99 15.49
N VAL A 65 4.32 -12.96 16.32
CA VAL A 65 5.66 -13.12 16.93
C VAL A 65 6.14 -14.55 16.73
N ASN A 66 7.45 -14.77 16.81
CA ASN A 66 7.95 -16.14 16.93
C ASN A 66 7.66 -16.68 18.33
N LEU A 67 7.45 -17.99 18.44
CA LEU A 67 7.28 -18.68 19.71
C LEU A 67 8.41 -19.70 19.90
N PRO A 68 9.34 -19.45 20.83
CA PRO A 68 10.41 -20.38 21.15
C PRO A 68 9.85 -21.73 21.63
N ARG A 69 10.52 -22.81 21.25
CA ARG A 69 10.13 -24.23 21.48
C ARG A 69 9.84 -24.62 22.93
N TYR A 70 10.33 -23.84 23.88
CA TYR A 70 10.11 -24.10 25.30
C TYR A 70 8.85 -23.47 25.88
N TYR A 71 8.11 -22.67 25.11
CA TYR A 71 6.82 -22.14 25.50
C TYR A 71 5.68 -22.89 24.81
N LYS A 72 4.63 -23.19 25.57
CA LYS A 72 3.43 -23.89 25.06
C LYS A 72 2.55 -22.99 24.19
N GLY A 73 2.53 -21.69 24.42
CA GLY A 73 1.68 -20.73 23.71
C GLY A 73 2.05 -19.28 24.01
N THR A 74 1.30 -18.36 23.44
CA THR A 74 1.41 -16.91 23.69
C THR A 74 0.02 -16.31 23.98
N HIS A 75 0.01 -15.17 24.68
CA HIS A 75 -1.23 -14.50 25.09
C HIS A 75 -1.82 -13.67 23.95
N MET A 76 -2.86 -14.15 23.31
CA MET A 76 -3.50 -13.46 22.17
C MET A 76 -4.10 -12.11 22.55
N SER A 77 -4.62 -11.93 23.77
CA SER A 77 -5.16 -10.65 24.25
C SER A 77 -4.12 -9.54 24.29
N ARG A 78 -2.85 -9.86 24.56
CA ARG A 78 -1.76 -8.86 24.58
C ARG A 78 -1.54 -8.15 23.26
N PHE A 79 -1.77 -8.82 22.13
CA PHE A 79 -1.71 -8.18 20.81
C PHE A 79 -2.77 -7.07 20.68
N VAL A 80 -3.99 -7.35 21.17
CA VAL A 80 -5.09 -6.38 21.12
C VAL A 80 -4.86 -5.24 22.10
N GLU A 81 -4.31 -5.52 23.29
CA GLU A 81 -3.94 -4.52 24.29
C GLU A 81 -2.90 -3.54 23.72
N ILE A 82 -1.82 -4.06 23.09
CA ILE A 82 -0.79 -3.24 22.43
C ILE A 82 -1.44 -2.37 21.36
N LEU A 83 -2.30 -2.96 20.51
CA LEU A 83 -2.97 -2.20 19.47
C LEU A 83 -3.86 -1.08 20.04
N ASN A 84 -4.57 -1.32 21.14
CA ASN A 84 -5.42 -0.33 21.81
C ASN A 84 -4.60 0.83 22.40
N GLU A 85 -3.42 0.56 22.93
CA GLU A 85 -2.52 1.60 23.46
C GLU A 85 -1.99 2.53 22.36
N HIS A 86 -1.87 2.01 21.12
CA HIS A 86 -1.49 2.78 19.94
C HIS A 86 -2.68 3.24 19.08
N SER A 87 -3.92 3.09 19.54
CA SER A 87 -5.17 3.17 18.74
C SER A 87 -5.39 4.44 17.92
N HIS A 88 -4.77 5.55 18.27
CA HIS A 88 -4.94 6.83 17.55
C HIS A 88 -3.72 7.23 16.71
N ARG A 89 -2.73 6.35 16.57
CA ARG A 89 -1.43 6.69 15.98
C ARG A 89 -0.80 5.56 15.17
N VAL A 90 -1.59 4.62 14.63
CA VAL A 90 -1.02 3.56 13.79
C VAL A 90 -0.63 4.17 12.45
N SER A 91 0.64 4.53 12.33
CA SER A 91 1.25 5.17 11.15
C SER A 91 2.61 4.53 10.86
N LEU A 92 3.18 4.82 9.69
CA LEU A 92 4.57 4.39 9.39
C LEU A 92 5.60 4.91 10.40
N GLN A 93 5.33 6.06 11.04
CA GLN A 93 6.27 6.69 11.96
C GLN A 93 6.44 5.90 13.27
N ASN A 94 5.35 5.34 13.81
CA ASN A 94 5.39 4.56 15.06
C ASN A 94 5.29 3.04 14.87
N PHE A 95 5.39 2.59 13.61
CA PHE A 95 5.32 1.16 13.29
C PHE A 95 6.42 0.35 14.00
N SER A 96 7.63 0.90 14.06
CA SER A 96 8.77 0.29 14.74
C SER A 96 8.55 0.17 16.25
N GLU A 97 7.96 1.21 16.88
CA GLU A 97 7.63 1.21 18.32
C GLU A 97 6.65 0.10 18.67
N ILE A 98 5.62 -0.10 17.85
CA ILE A 98 4.64 -1.19 18.02
C ILE A 98 5.33 -2.55 17.93
N LEU A 99 6.22 -2.75 16.97
CA LEU A 99 6.96 -4.00 16.81
C LEU A 99 7.90 -4.28 17.99
N GLU A 100 8.56 -3.25 18.52
CA GLU A 100 9.42 -3.34 19.71
C GLU A 100 8.58 -3.74 20.94
N GLU A 101 7.44 -3.10 21.14
CA GLU A 101 6.54 -3.42 22.23
C GLU A 101 5.98 -4.84 22.11
N MET A 102 5.63 -5.29 20.91
CA MET A 102 5.24 -6.70 20.68
C MET A 102 6.34 -7.67 21.11
N LYS A 103 7.60 -7.42 20.71
CA LYS A 103 8.74 -8.26 21.14
C LYS A 103 8.87 -8.31 22.67
N LEU A 104 8.81 -7.15 23.30
CA LEU A 104 9.00 -7.02 24.74
C LEU A 104 7.86 -7.71 25.53
N ARG A 105 6.61 -7.34 25.26
CA ARG A 105 5.44 -7.82 26.03
C ARG A 105 5.11 -9.28 25.80
N LEU A 106 5.48 -9.82 24.63
CA LEU A 106 5.25 -11.23 24.27
C LEU A 106 6.51 -12.09 24.47
N ASN A 107 7.60 -11.49 25.00
CA ASN A 107 8.87 -12.16 25.23
C ASN A 107 9.38 -12.93 24.01
N ALA A 108 9.33 -12.27 22.83
CA ALA A 108 9.64 -12.85 21.54
C ALA A 108 10.97 -12.32 20.99
N GLN A 109 11.59 -13.09 20.08
CA GLN A 109 12.82 -12.69 19.38
C GLN A 109 12.52 -11.90 18.12
N SER A 110 11.36 -12.12 17.51
CA SER A 110 10.91 -11.41 16.31
C SER A 110 9.44 -11.01 16.41
N ALA A 111 9.09 -9.89 15.79
CA ALA A 111 7.72 -9.41 15.63
C ALA A 111 7.43 -9.06 14.18
N HIS A 112 6.20 -9.30 13.74
CA HIS A 112 5.73 -9.02 12.39
C HIS A 112 4.34 -8.39 12.46
N MET A 113 4.12 -7.34 11.70
CA MET A 113 2.81 -6.70 11.58
C MET A 113 2.52 -6.34 10.13
N GLU A 114 1.29 -6.58 9.71
CA GLU A 114 0.76 -6.17 8.43
C GLU A 114 -0.55 -5.40 8.65
N ILE A 115 -0.63 -4.24 8.02
CA ILE A 115 -1.80 -3.35 8.07
C ILE A 115 -2.24 -3.09 6.65
N THR A 116 -3.44 -3.53 6.27
CA THR A 116 -4.05 -3.28 4.96
C THR A 116 -5.28 -2.40 5.14
N PHE A 117 -5.36 -1.31 4.38
CA PHE A 117 -6.43 -0.33 4.48
C PHE A 117 -6.78 0.28 3.12
N PRO A 118 -8.03 0.72 2.90
CA PRO A 118 -8.40 1.58 1.80
C PRO A 118 -7.89 3.01 2.06
N TYR A 119 -7.28 3.61 1.05
CA TYR A 119 -6.83 4.99 1.03
C TYR A 119 -7.59 5.75 -0.04
N PHE A 120 -8.16 6.91 0.30
CA PHE A 120 -9.05 7.64 -0.60
C PHE A 120 -8.39 8.94 -1.08
N ILE A 121 -8.42 9.18 -2.38
CA ILE A 121 -8.00 10.44 -2.99
C ILE A 121 -9.21 11.07 -3.69
N ASN A 122 -9.43 12.36 -3.45
CA ASN A 122 -10.39 13.14 -4.22
C ASN A 122 -9.80 13.46 -5.59
N LYS A 123 -10.21 12.70 -6.61
CA LYS A 123 -9.68 12.80 -7.97
C LYS A 123 -10.56 13.70 -8.83
N THR A 124 -9.95 14.64 -9.52
CA THR A 124 -10.63 15.59 -10.40
C THR A 124 -10.65 15.07 -11.83
N ALA A 125 -11.83 15.03 -12.45
CA ALA A 125 -12.00 14.67 -13.85
C ALA A 125 -11.28 15.66 -14.77
N PRO A 126 -10.67 15.21 -15.87
CA PRO A 126 -9.67 15.98 -16.61
C PRO A 126 -10.21 17.17 -17.40
N VAL A 127 -11.49 17.19 -17.76
CA VAL A 127 -12.13 18.25 -18.55
C VAL A 127 -13.20 18.97 -17.77
N SER A 128 -14.15 18.22 -17.21
CA SER A 128 -15.29 18.80 -16.49
C SER A 128 -14.94 19.37 -15.10
N GLY A 129 -13.78 18.97 -14.54
CA GLY A 129 -13.40 19.31 -13.17
C GLY A 129 -14.26 18.65 -12.10
N SER A 130 -15.13 17.69 -12.46
CA SER A 130 -15.97 16.96 -11.51
C SER A 130 -15.09 16.16 -10.56
N GLN A 131 -15.42 16.21 -9.26
CA GLN A 131 -14.63 15.51 -8.23
C GLN A 131 -15.31 14.21 -7.81
N GLY A 132 -14.49 13.19 -7.52
CA GLY A 132 -14.96 11.92 -6.99
C GLY A 132 -13.88 11.20 -6.22
N LEU A 133 -14.28 10.51 -5.14
CA LEU A 133 -13.36 9.73 -4.33
C LEU A 133 -12.95 8.45 -5.06
N MET A 134 -11.63 8.26 -5.20
CA MET A 134 -11.01 7.03 -5.69
C MET A 134 -10.40 6.27 -4.52
N GLU A 135 -10.68 4.97 -4.45
CA GLU A 135 -10.09 4.06 -3.49
C GLU A 135 -8.81 3.42 -4.05
N TYR A 136 -7.79 3.40 -3.21
CA TYR A 136 -6.53 2.70 -3.44
C TYR A 136 -6.27 1.76 -2.27
N LYS A 137 -5.81 0.55 -2.53
CA LYS A 137 -5.48 -0.39 -1.47
C LYS A 137 -4.03 -0.24 -1.06
N CYS A 138 -3.81 0.13 0.19
CA CYS A 138 -2.49 0.30 0.76
C CYS A 138 -2.19 -0.79 1.80
N THR A 139 -0.94 -1.22 1.87
CA THR A 139 -0.48 -2.17 2.88
C THR A 139 0.87 -1.74 3.43
N PHE A 140 0.97 -1.62 4.75
CA PHE A 140 2.23 -1.49 5.47
C PHE A 140 2.60 -2.84 6.05
N ARG A 141 3.79 -3.31 5.78
CA ARG A 141 4.36 -4.52 6.37
C ARG A 141 5.64 -4.19 7.10
N GLY A 142 5.74 -4.61 8.34
CA GLY A 142 6.95 -4.48 9.11
C GLY A 142 7.34 -5.76 9.81
N SER A 143 8.62 -5.99 9.89
CA SER A 143 9.22 -7.04 10.71
C SER A 143 10.38 -6.46 11.53
N LEU A 144 10.53 -6.95 12.75
CA LEU A 144 11.61 -6.61 13.65
C LEU A 144 12.26 -7.89 14.16
N ASN A 145 13.45 -8.18 13.67
CA ASN A 145 14.36 -9.17 14.23
C ASN A 145 15.48 -8.45 14.99
N GLU A 146 16.67 -8.37 14.40
CA GLU A 146 17.77 -7.51 14.87
C GLU A 146 17.62 -6.06 14.40
N ARG A 147 16.98 -5.87 13.22
CA ARG A 147 16.69 -4.56 12.61
C ARG A 147 15.26 -4.53 12.13
N THR A 148 14.68 -3.33 12.13
CA THR A 148 13.37 -3.11 11.53
C THR A 148 13.48 -3.14 10.00
N ASP A 149 12.60 -3.91 9.35
CA ASP A 149 12.35 -3.89 7.91
C ASP A 149 10.92 -3.41 7.67
N LEU A 150 10.75 -2.33 6.91
CA LEU A 150 9.46 -1.75 6.56
C LEU A 150 9.26 -1.77 5.04
N VAL A 151 8.11 -2.27 4.62
CA VAL A 151 7.66 -2.29 3.23
C VAL A 151 6.31 -1.60 3.13
N VAL A 152 6.20 -0.64 2.23
CA VAL A 152 4.93 -0.06 1.80
C VAL A 152 4.53 -0.68 0.48
N ALA A 153 3.30 -1.15 0.37
CA ALA A 153 2.71 -1.66 -0.86
C ALA A 153 1.46 -0.85 -1.22
N ILE A 154 1.34 -0.45 -2.48
CA ILE A 154 0.21 0.34 -2.99
C ILE A 154 -0.31 -0.34 -4.25
N GLN A 155 -1.62 -0.60 -4.31
CA GLN A 155 -2.32 -1.12 -5.49
C GLN A 155 -3.08 0.03 -6.16
N VAL A 156 -2.80 0.24 -7.44
CA VAL A 156 -3.33 1.35 -8.24
C VAL A 156 -4.08 0.79 -9.44
N PRO A 157 -5.38 1.06 -9.58
CA PRO A 157 -6.12 0.70 -10.77
C PRO A 157 -5.72 1.62 -11.94
N VAL A 158 -5.53 1.03 -13.11
CA VAL A 158 -5.16 1.73 -14.35
C VAL A 158 -6.01 1.28 -15.51
N SER A 159 -5.98 2.06 -16.59
CA SER A 159 -6.55 1.67 -17.89
C SER A 159 -5.41 1.47 -18.90
N THR A 160 -5.49 0.39 -19.67
CA THR A 160 -4.52 0.05 -20.71
C THR A 160 -5.22 -0.18 -22.05
N LEU A 161 -4.55 0.17 -23.13
CA LEU A 161 -4.99 -0.07 -24.49
C LEU A 161 -3.91 -0.87 -25.20
N CYS A 162 -4.31 -1.95 -25.87
CA CYS A 162 -3.38 -2.88 -26.52
C CYS A 162 -2.69 -2.27 -27.76
N PRO A 163 -1.36 -2.15 -27.77
CA PRO A 163 -0.63 -1.66 -28.93
C PRO A 163 -0.80 -2.55 -30.16
N CYS A 164 -0.78 -3.89 -30.00
CA CYS A 164 -0.94 -4.82 -31.12
C CYS A 164 -2.28 -4.68 -31.81
N SER A 165 -3.38 -4.61 -31.04
CA SER A 165 -4.70 -4.48 -31.62
C SER A 165 -4.90 -3.14 -32.31
N LYS A 166 -4.25 -2.08 -31.81
CA LYS A 166 -4.22 -0.77 -32.46
C LYS A 166 -3.52 -0.80 -33.81
N GLU A 167 -2.45 -1.57 -33.93
CA GLU A 167 -1.65 -1.65 -35.15
C GLU A 167 -2.38 -2.43 -36.28
N ILE A 168 -3.06 -3.52 -35.92
CA ILE A 168 -3.66 -4.45 -36.91
C ILE A 168 -5.12 -4.14 -37.24
N SER A 169 -5.83 -3.37 -36.41
CA SER A 169 -7.25 -3.12 -36.57
C SER A 169 -7.52 -1.84 -37.34
N ASP A 170 -8.46 -1.91 -38.29
CA ASP A 170 -8.91 -0.75 -39.06
C ASP A 170 -9.80 0.21 -38.23
N PHE A 171 -10.40 -0.24 -37.13
CA PHE A 171 -11.45 0.48 -36.42
C PHE A 171 -11.20 0.67 -34.91
N GLY A 172 -9.96 0.70 -34.46
CA GLY A 172 -9.63 0.99 -33.06
C GLY A 172 -8.80 -0.11 -32.41
N ALA A 173 -8.90 -0.21 -31.08
CA ALA A 173 -8.15 -1.19 -30.30
C ALA A 173 -8.94 -1.56 -29.05
N HIS A 174 -8.78 -2.80 -28.59
CA HIS A 174 -9.36 -3.16 -27.30
C HIS A 174 -8.60 -2.50 -26.14
N ASN A 175 -9.35 -2.19 -25.10
CA ASN A 175 -8.82 -1.69 -23.85
C ASN A 175 -9.35 -2.54 -22.69
N GLN A 176 -8.71 -2.44 -21.56
CA GLN A 176 -9.07 -3.15 -20.35
C GLN A 176 -8.60 -2.39 -19.11
N ARG A 177 -9.17 -2.76 -17.99
CA ARG A 177 -8.63 -2.37 -16.69
C ARG A 177 -7.44 -3.22 -16.34
N GLY A 178 -6.48 -2.59 -15.65
CA GLY A 178 -5.37 -3.26 -15.05
C GLY A 178 -5.22 -2.85 -13.58
N GLU A 179 -4.41 -3.58 -12.86
CA GLU A 179 -3.97 -3.26 -11.52
C GLU A 179 -2.45 -3.29 -11.46
N VAL A 180 -1.86 -2.24 -10.92
CA VAL A 180 -0.43 -2.16 -10.68
C VAL A 180 -0.18 -2.15 -9.18
N ARG A 181 0.67 -3.05 -8.72
CA ARG A 181 1.13 -3.11 -7.34
C ARG A 181 2.58 -2.72 -7.25
N VAL A 182 2.87 -1.66 -6.51
CA VAL A 182 4.22 -1.20 -6.21
C VAL A 182 4.53 -1.48 -4.76
N GLN A 183 5.68 -2.09 -4.48
CA GLN A 183 6.20 -2.31 -3.13
C GLN A 183 7.54 -1.61 -2.99
N LEU A 184 7.78 -0.96 -1.86
CA LEU A 184 8.93 -0.09 -1.66
C LEU A 184 9.59 -0.30 -0.29
N ARG A 185 10.96 -0.25 -0.27
CA ARG A 185 11.75 0.11 0.90
C ARG A 185 12.45 1.43 0.63
N PHE A 186 12.55 2.28 1.64
CA PHE A 186 13.01 3.66 1.48
C PHE A 186 13.85 4.12 2.69
N LYS A 187 14.65 5.16 2.48
CA LYS A 187 15.49 5.79 3.54
C LYS A 187 14.72 6.87 4.31
N LYS A 188 13.88 7.64 3.61
CA LYS A 188 13.07 8.72 4.14
C LYS A 188 11.61 8.50 3.75
N PHE A 189 10.70 9.07 4.52
CA PHE A 189 9.25 8.98 4.28
C PHE A 189 8.88 9.19 2.80
N VAL A 190 7.93 8.39 2.32
CA VAL A 190 7.39 8.45 0.95
C VAL A 190 5.88 8.65 1.03
N TRP A 191 5.39 9.61 0.26
CA TRP A 191 3.96 9.86 0.16
C TRP A 191 3.27 8.81 -0.71
N ILE A 192 2.14 8.31 -0.25
CA ILE A 192 1.31 7.34 -0.99
C ILE A 192 0.87 7.95 -2.34
N GLU A 193 0.46 9.22 -2.32
CA GLU A 193 -0.03 9.97 -3.48
C GLU A 193 1.02 10.13 -4.56
N ASP A 194 2.29 10.33 -4.20
CA ASP A 194 3.38 10.46 -5.17
C ASP A 194 3.59 9.15 -5.94
N ILE A 195 3.46 8.01 -5.24
CA ILE A 195 3.55 6.68 -5.88
C ILE A 195 2.32 6.41 -6.75
N ILE A 196 1.12 6.77 -6.29
CA ILE A 196 -0.10 6.64 -7.10
C ILE A 196 0.03 7.46 -8.39
N LYS A 197 0.40 8.74 -8.30
CA LYS A 197 0.61 9.61 -9.46
C LYS A 197 1.69 9.07 -10.42
N LEU A 198 2.78 8.50 -9.87
CA LEU A 198 3.84 7.88 -10.67
C LEU A 198 3.30 6.69 -11.48
N VAL A 199 2.49 5.83 -10.86
CA VAL A 199 1.89 4.66 -11.52
C VAL A 199 0.88 5.09 -12.58
N GLU A 200 -0.04 6.00 -12.25
CA GLU A 200 -1.05 6.49 -13.18
C GLU A 200 -0.42 7.14 -14.41
N ALA A 201 0.67 7.89 -14.23
CA ALA A 201 1.45 8.48 -15.33
C ALA A 201 2.25 7.47 -16.16
N SER A 202 2.25 6.19 -15.80
CA SER A 202 2.96 5.10 -16.49
C SER A 202 1.99 4.13 -17.19
N ALA A 203 0.68 4.43 -17.20
CA ALA A 203 -0.34 3.64 -17.88
C ALA A 203 -0.92 4.37 -19.09
N SER A 204 -1.74 3.72 -19.89
CA SER A 204 -2.39 4.35 -21.04
C SER A 204 -3.30 5.50 -20.61
N SER A 205 -4.04 5.33 -19.54
CA SER A 205 -4.84 6.38 -18.90
C SER A 205 -5.11 6.03 -17.44
N ASP A 206 -5.44 7.07 -16.68
CA ASP A 206 -5.94 6.97 -15.33
C ASP A 206 -7.36 6.39 -15.30
N VAL A 207 -7.78 5.92 -14.13
CA VAL A 207 -9.17 5.55 -13.82
C VAL A 207 -9.77 6.62 -12.92
N TYR A 208 -11.05 6.91 -13.09
CA TYR A 208 -11.80 7.91 -12.33
C TYR A 208 -13.10 7.34 -11.80
N SER A 209 -13.55 7.82 -10.65
CA SER A 209 -14.86 7.44 -10.08
C SER A 209 -16.03 8.24 -10.68
N VAL A 210 -15.76 9.46 -11.17
CA VAL A 210 -16.76 10.33 -11.79
C VAL A 210 -16.20 10.88 -13.09
N LEU A 211 -16.92 10.66 -14.21
CA LEU A 211 -16.63 11.21 -15.53
C LEU A 211 -17.94 11.72 -16.15
N LYS A 212 -17.86 12.85 -16.85
CA LYS A 212 -18.90 13.31 -17.78
C LYS A 212 -18.52 12.96 -19.21
N ARG A 213 -19.38 13.21 -20.18
CA ARG A 213 -19.19 12.83 -21.58
C ARG A 213 -17.89 13.39 -22.21
N GLU A 214 -17.57 14.64 -21.90
CA GLU A 214 -16.31 15.26 -22.32
C GLU A 214 -15.06 14.60 -21.71
N ASP A 215 -15.16 14.15 -20.46
CA ASP A 215 -14.10 13.42 -19.78
C ASP A 215 -13.93 12.02 -20.37
N GLU A 216 -15.03 11.30 -20.65
CA GLU A 216 -15.00 9.99 -21.31
C GLU A 216 -14.29 10.08 -22.66
N LYS A 217 -14.62 11.10 -23.47
CA LYS A 217 -13.94 11.37 -24.73
C LYS A 217 -12.43 11.56 -24.52
N TYR A 218 -12.06 12.44 -23.59
CA TYR A 218 -10.66 12.74 -23.30
C TYR A 218 -9.88 11.48 -22.85
N VAL A 219 -10.42 10.72 -21.92
CA VAL A 219 -9.78 9.50 -21.39
C VAL A 219 -9.62 8.44 -22.47
N THR A 220 -10.64 8.29 -23.33
CA THR A 220 -10.60 7.36 -24.47
C THR A 220 -9.52 7.75 -25.48
N GLU A 221 -9.49 9.01 -25.88
CA GLU A 221 -8.51 9.52 -26.84
C GLU A 221 -7.07 9.50 -26.26
N ARG A 222 -6.92 9.81 -24.96
CA ARG A 222 -5.64 9.70 -24.26
C ARG A 222 -5.12 8.27 -24.25
N ALA A 223 -5.97 7.32 -23.88
CA ALA A 223 -5.59 5.90 -23.88
C ALA A 223 -5.22 5.42 -25.27
N TYR A 224 -6.00 5.82 -26.30
CA TYR A 224 -5.72 5.47 -27.69
C TYR A 224 -4.39 6.03 -28.20
N ASN A 225 -4.04 7.24 -27.80
CA ASN A 225 -2.77 7.89 -28.19
C ASN A 225 -1.57 7.39 -27.36
N ASN A 226 -1.79 6.68 -26.27
CA ASN A 226 -0.77 6.15 -25.39
C ASN A 226 -0.94 4.64 -25.13
N PRO A 227 -0.88 3.79 -26.18
CA PRO A 227 -1.01 2.35 -26.00
C PRO A 227 0.17 1.78 -25.21
N MET A 228 -0.08 0.89 -24.25
CA MET A 228 0.95 0.34 -23.35
C MET A 228 0.73 -1.17 -23.16
N PHE A 229 1.79 -1.94 -23.35
CA PHE A 229 1.85 -3.31 -22.87
C PHE A 229 2.02 -3.35 -21.34
N VAL A 230 1.67 -4.45 -20.71
CA VAL A 230 1.92 -4.67 -19.29
C VAL A 230 3.41 -4.56 -18.94
N GLU A 231 4.28 -4.98 -19.87
CA GLU A 231 5.74 -4.89 -19.77
C GLU A 231 6.23 -3.43 -19.81
N ASP A 232 5.61 -2.59 -20.61
CA ASP A 232 5.99 -1.17 -20.72
C ASP A 232 5.68 -0.44 -19.42
N ILE A 233 4.54 -0.73 -18.81
CA ILE A 233 4.13 -0.16 -17.51
C ILE A 233 5.18 -0.49 -16.44
N VAL A 234 5.54 -1.77 -16.28
CA VAL A 234 6.51 -2.16 -15.24
C VAL A 234 7.91 -1.60 -15.50
N ARG A 235 8.33 -1.48 -16.77
CA ARG A 235 9.62 -0.86 -17.13
C ARG A 235 9.66 0.62 -16.85
N ASP A 236 8.60 1.36 -17.19
CA ASP A 236 8.52 2.81 -16.98
C ASP A 236 8.51 3.15 -15.49
N ILE A 237 7.70 2.46 -14.71
CA ILE A 237 7.68 2.60 -13.25
C ILE A 237 9.04 2.25 -12.65
N ALA A 238 9.62 1.11 -13.04
CA ALA A 238 10.93 0.68 -12.54
C ALA A 238 12.04 1.68 -12.88
N MET A 239 12.02 2.28 -14.07
CA MET A 239 12.97 3.31 -14.47
C MET A 239 12.84 4.56 -13.59
N LYS A 240 11.62 5.01 -13.28
CA LYS A 240 11.35 6.16 -12.41
C LYS A 240 11.81 5.87 -10.96
N LEU A 241 11.42 4.73 -10.40
CA LEU A 241 11.83 4.31 -9.04
C LEU A 241 13.34 4.09 -8.92
N ASN A 242 14.00 3.62 -10.00
CA ASN A 242 15.44 3.43 -9.99
C ASN A 242 16.22 4.75 -9.91
N LYS A 243 15.68 5.84 -10.46
CA LYS A 243 16.27 7.19 -10.38
C LYS A 243 16.12 7.84 -9.00
N ASP A 244 15.10 7.46 -8.24
CA ASP A 244 14.85 8.02 -6.91
C ASP A 244 15.85 7.45 -5.88
N ARG A 245 16.77 8.29 -5.38
CA ARG A 245 17.80 7.91 -4.39
C ARG A 245 17.23 7.56 -3.02
N ASN A 246 15.98 7.91 -2.74
CA ASN A 246 15.29 7.58 -1.51
C ASN A 246 14.88 6.10 -1.45
N ILE A 247 14.54 5.52 -2.60
CA ILE A 247 14.12 4.12 -2.70
C ILE A 247 15.35 3.21 -2.69
N THR A 248 15.36 2.21 -1.79
CA THR A 248 16.45 1.25 -1.62
C THR A 248 16.14 -0.11 -2.25
N TRP A 249 14.88 -0.45 -2.31
CA TRP A 249 14.34 -1.65 -2.94
C TRP A 249 12.94 -1.37 -3.47
N PHE A 250 12.60 -1.99 -4.56
CA PHE A 250 11.23 -2.00 -5.06
C PHE A 250 10.88 -3.28 -5.79
N SER A 251 9.59 -3.61 -5.80
CA SER A 251 8.99 -4.50 -6.78
C SER A 251 7.80 -3.81 -7.43
N VAL A 252 7.61 -4.09 -8.71
CA VAL A 252 6.48 -3.63 -9.52
C VAL A 252 5.86 -4.82 -10.18
N GLU A 253 4.57 -4.98 -10.00
CA GLU A 253 3.72 -6.02 -10.55
C GLU A 253 2.56 -5.35 -11.28
N ALA A 254 2.30 -5.74 -12.52
CA ALA A 254 1.17 -5.26 -13.29
C ALA A 254 0.39 -6.43 -13.85
N GLU A 255 -0.94 -6.37 -13.73
CA GLU A 255 -1.89 -7.34 -14.27
C GLU A 255 -2.95 -6.61 -15.07
N ASN A 256 -3.09 -6.96 -16.35
CA ASN A 256 -4.15 -6.48 -17.22
C ASN A 256 -5.27 -7.53 -17.31
N PHE A 257 -6.49 -7.12 -16.98
CA PHE A 257 -7.69 -7.96 -17.08
C PHE A 257 -8.18 -7.95 -18.52
N GLU A 258 -7.58 -8.82 -19.34
CA GLU A 258 -7.78 -8.84 -20.78
C GLU A 258 -9.25 -8.93 -21.19
N SER A 259 -9.69 -8.03 -22.08
CA SER A 259 -11.10 -7.93 -22.49
C SER A 259 -11.51 -8.93 -23.57
N ILE A 260 -10.56 -9.48 -24.33
CA ILE A 260 -10.81 -10.42 -25.43
C ILE A 260 -10.21 -11.81 -25.21
N HIS A 261 -9.52 -12.03 -24.10
CA HIS A 261 -8.93 -13.31 -23.70
C HIS A 261 -9.52 -13.80 -22.38
N ASN A 262 -9.49 -15.10 -22.12
CA ASN A 262 -9.93 -15.69 -20.87
C ASN A 262 -8.82 -15.81 -19.82
N HIS A 263 -7.67 -15.20 -20.07
CA HIS A 263 -6.53 -15.08 -19.17
C HIS A 263 -6.10 -13.62 -19.07
N ASN A 264 -5.38 -13.27 -18.02
CA ASN A 264 -4.81 -11.95 -17.83
C ASN A 264 -3.36 -11.90 -18.31
N ALA A 265 -2.90 -10.74 -18.76
CA ALA A 265 -1.50 -10.48 -19.01
C ALA A 265 -0.82 -9.99 -17.72
N TYR A 266 0.39 -10.47 -17.46
CA TYR A 266 1.10 -10.21 -16.20
C TYR A 266 2.57 -9.90 -16.45
N ALA A 267 3.11 -8.90 -15.76
CA ALA A 267 4.53 -8.60 -15.71
C ALA A 267 5.00 -8.26 -14.30
N TYR A 268 6.22 -8.62 -13.98
CA TYR A 268 6.83 -8.38 -12.67
C TYR A 268 8.30 -8.00 -12.83
N ILE A 269 8.74 -7.04 -12.01
CA ILE A 269 10.16 -6.69 -11.84
C ILE A 269 10.45 -6.41 -10.38
N GLU A 270 11.61 -6.85 -9.91
CA GLU A 270 12.13 -6.56 -8.57
C GLU A 270 13.56 -6.07 -8.67
N LYS A 271 13.93 -5.10 -7.83
CA LYS A 271 15.29 -4.57 -7.79
C LYS A 271 15.71 -4.16 -6.39
N HIS A 272 16.84 -4.72 -5.95
CA HIS A 272 17.63 -4.17 -4.85
C HIS A 272 18.58 -3.12 -5.40
N LYS A 273 18.56 -1.92 -4.82
CA LYS A 273 19.47 -0.84 -5.24
C LYS A 273 20.69 -0.86 -4.32
N ASN A 274 21.87 -0.95 -4.92
CA ASN A 274 23.11 -0.79 -4.19
C ASN A 274 23.15 0.63 -3.58
N SER A 275 23.34 0.70 -2.27
CA SER A 275 23.39 1.94 -1.47
C SER A 275 24.60 2.79 -1.86
#